data_2a4ca742ce55de7144adc1010bc20c2b
#
_entry.id   2a4ca742ce55de7144adc1010bc20c2b
#
_cell.length_a   1.000
_cell.length_b   1.000
_cell.length_c   1.000
_cell.angle_alpha   90.00
_cell.angle_beta   90.00
_cell.angle_gamma   90.00
#
_symmetry.space_group_name_H-M   'P 1'
#
loop_
_entity.id
_entity.type
_entity.pdbx_description
1 polymer ?
#
loop_
_entity_poly.entity_id
_entity_poly.type
_entity_poly.pdbx_seq_one_letter_code
_entity_poly.pdbx_strand_id
1 'polypeptide(L)'
;MTIVWSPTAVEDLEHLRATIEQYNPRAAAKVARAILRRVESLAEFPGMGKPGRIPHTRELVIPDTPFIVVYTTVEQTVKIVTVLHTARK
;
A
#
# COMPACT_ATOMS: atom_id res chain seq x y z
N MET A 1 -3.78 15.39 -4.99
CA MET A 1 -4.02 15.14 -3.56
C MET A 1 -2.71 14.85 -2.83
N THR A 2 -2.65 15.14 -1.56
CA THR A 2 -1.50 14.82 -0.71
C THR A 2 -1.60 13.38 -0.22
N ILE A 3 -0.48 12.68 -0.21
CA ILE A 3 -0.42 11.30 0.30
C ILE A 3 0.17 11.34 1.70
N VAL A 4 -0.54 10.74 2.67
CA VAL A 4 -0.06 10.63 4.06
C VAL A 4 -0.09 9.17 4.46
N TRP A 5 1.04 8.66 4.93
CA TRP A 5 1.16 7.29 5.42
C TRP A 5 0.90 7.25 6.93
N SER A 6 0.01 6.37 7.35
CA SER A 6 -0.19 6.14 8.79
C SER A 6 1.06 5.47 9.38
N PRO A 7 1.28 5.59 10.69
CA PRO A 7 2.37 4.84 11.34
C PRO A 7 2.29 3.34 11.10
N THR A 8 1.08 2.78 11.14
CA THR A 8 0.85 1.36 10.87
C THR A 8 1.29 0.99 9.46
N ALA A 9 0.93 1.80 8.47
CA ALA A 9 1.29 1.53 7.08
C ALA A 9 2.80 1.61 6.86
N VAL A 10 3.47 2.56 7.51
CA VAL A 10 4.94 2.67 7.46
C VAL A 10 5.58 1.42 8.06
N GLU A 11 5.10 0.99 9.22
CA GLU A 11 5.60 -0.23 9.87
C GLU A 11 5.36 -1.45 8.99
N ASP A 12 4.19 -1.56 8.38
CA ASP A 12 3.87 -2.66 7.47
C ASP A 12 4.86 -2.73 6.31
N LEU A 13 5.14 -1.59 5.68
CA LEU A 13 6.07 -1.52 4.57
C LEU A 13 7.49 -1.90 5.00
N GLU A 14 7.94 -1.39 6.12
CA GLU A 14 9.27 -1.72 6.65
C GLU A 14 9.38 -3.20 6.99
N HIS A 15 8.33 -3.75 7.60
CA HIS A 15 8.30 -5.15 8.00
C HIS A 15 8.31 -6.10 6.79
N LEU A 16 7.47 -5.84 5.78
CA LEU A 16 7.44 -6.70 4.60
C LEU A 16 8.76 -6.62 3.82
N ARG A 17 9.36 -5.43 3.75
CA ARG A 17 10.65 -5.27 3.08
C ARG A 17 11.74 -6.06 3.81
N ALA A 18 11.80 -5.95 5.12
CA ALA A 18 12.79 -6.66 5.92
C ALA A 18 12.62 -8.19 5.81
N THR A 19 11.37 -8.66 5.81
CA THR A 19 11.08 -10.08 5.67
C THR A 19 11.54 -10.63 4.32
N ILE A 20 11.24 -9.92 3.24
CA ILE A 20 11.65 -10.34 1.89
C ILE A 20 13.18 -10.26 1.76
N GLU A 21 13.80 -9.25 2.35
CA GLU A 21 15.24 -9.03 2.26
C GLU A 21 16.04 -10.21 2.83
N GLN A 22 15.50 -10.90 3.83
CA GLN A 22 16.13 -12.10 4.38
C GLN A 22 16.36 -13.19 3.34
N TYR A 23 15.50 -13.23 2.32
CA TYR A 23 15.56 -14.27 1.30
C TYR A 23 16.04 -13.75 -0.04
N ASN A 24 15.76 -12.50 -0.35
CA ASN A 24 16.08 -11.93 -1.66
C ASN A 24 16.11 -10.40 -1.60
N PRO A 25 17.31 -9.79 -1.40
CA PRO A 25 17.43 -8.32 -1.30
C PRO A 25 16.91 -7.57 -2.54
N ARG A 26 17.10 -8.13 -3.73
CA ARG A 26 16.61 -7.49 -4.96
C ARG A 26 15.11 -7.46 -5.01
N ALA A 27 14.49 -8.56 -4.63
CA ALA A 27 13.03 -8.64 -4.59
C ALA A 27 12.46 -7.67 -3.57
N ALA A 28 13.12 -7.53 -2.42
CA ALA A 28 12.69 -6.59 -1.38
C ALA A 28 12.64 -5.16 -1.91
N ALA A 29 13.71 -4.73 -2.59
CA ALA A 29 13.78 -3.38 -3.16
C ALA A 29 12.74 -3.19 -4.27
N LYS A 30 12.56 -4.21 -5.11
CA LYS A 30 11.62 -4.15 -6.23
C LYS A 30 10.17 -4.04 -5.73
N VAL A 31 9.81 -4.84 -4.73
CA VAL A 31 8.47 -4.82 -4.15
C VAL A 31 8.19 -3.48 -3.47
N ALA A 32 9.13 -2.97 -2.68
CA ALA A 32 8.97 -1.68 -2.02
C ALA A 32 8.76 -0.56 -3.04
N ARG A 33 9.55 -0.54 -4.12
CA ARG A 33 9.37 0.45 -5.18
C ARG A 33 8.02 0.34 -5.86
N ALA A 34 7.57 -0.89 -6.13
CA ALA A 34 6.28 -1.12 -6.76
C ALA A 34 5.14 -0.56 -5.92
N ILE A 35 5.20 -0.79 -4.60
CA ILE A 35 4.20 -0.26 -3.66
C ILE A 35 4.23 1.26 -3.67
N LEU A 36 5.42 1.86 -3.53
CA LEU A 36 5.56 3.31 -3.47
C LEU A 36 5.08 4.00 -4.75
N ARG A 37 5.42 3.46 -5.92
CA ARG A 37 4.98 4.02 -7.19
C ARG A 37 3.47 3.96 -7.35
N ARG A 38 2.89 2.81 -6.98
CA ARG A 38 1.46 2.62 -7.11
C ARG A 38 0.71 3.57 -6.18
N VAL A 39 1.20 3.72 -4.96
CA VAL A 39 0.60 4.66 -4.00
C VAL A 39 0.71 6.09 -4.49
N GLU A 40 1.84 6.49 -5.07
CA GLU A 40 1.99 7.84 -5.60
C GLU A 40 0.94 8.16 -6.67
N SER A 41 0.54 7.17 -7.45
CA SER A 41 -0.49 7.35 -8.47
C SER A 41 -1.83 7.78 -7.88
N LEU A 42 -2.06 7.49 -6.59
CA LEU A 42 -3.30 7.88 -5.92
C LEU A 42 -3.43 9.40 -5.75
N ALA A 43 -2.34 10.13 -5.81
CA ALA A 43 -2.39 11.60 -5.74
C ALA A 43 -3.15 12.17 -6.94
N GLU A 44 -3.03 11.51 -8.10
CA GLU A 44 -3.71 11.91 -9.32
C GLU A 44 -5.00 11.14 -9.54
N PHE A 45 -5.02 9.85 -9.16
CA PHE A 45 -6.18 8.98 -9.36
C PHE A 45 -6.63 8.34 -8.04
N PRO A 46 -7.22 9.14 -7.13
CA PRO A 46 -7.60 8.63 -5.80
C PRO A 46 -8.68 7.55 -5.82
N GLY A 47 -9.47 7.47 -6.89
CA GLY A 47 -10.49 6.44 -7.04
C GLY A 47 -10.00 5.14 -7.67
N MET A 48 -8.69 4.99 -7.90
CA MET A 48 -8.14 3.84 -8.61
C MET A 48 -8.36 2.50 -7.90
N GLY A 49 -8.35 2.49 -6.58
CA GLY A 49 -8.62 1.29 -5.82
C GLY A 49 -10.10 0.93 -5.84
N LYS A 50 -10.41 -0.34 -5.58
CA LYS A 50 -11.80 -0.81 -5.46
C LYS A 50 -12.32 -0.57 -4.05
N PRO A 51 -13.64 -0.50 -3.85
CA PRO A 51 -14.21 -0.38 -2.50
C PRO A 51 -13.68 -1.47 -1.58
N GLY A 52 -13.23 -1.08 -0.39
CA GLY A 52 -12.62 -1.99 0.56
C GLY A 52 -13.63 -2.72 1.42
N ARG A 53 -13.16 -3.75 2.11
CA ARG A 53 -13.97 -4.51 3.06
C ARG A 53 -14.36 -3.67 4.27
N ILE A 54 -13.48 -2.75 4.67
CA ILE A 54 -13.75 -1.81 5.75
C ILE A 54 -14.52 -0.63 5.14
N PRO A 55 -15.63 -0.19 5.77
CA PRO A 55 -16.39 0.96 5.27
C PRO A 55 -15.50 2.19 5.08
N HIS A 56 -15.78 2.93 4.01
CA HIS A 56 -15.08 4.19 3.67
C HIS A 56 -13.62 4.01 3.27
N THR A 57 -13.18 2.77 3.02
CA THR A 57 -11.84 2.51 2.51
C THR A 57 -11.86 1.98 1.09
N ARG A 58 -10.70 2.04 0.44
CA ARG A 58 -10.46 1.40 -0.85
C ARG A 58 -9.24 0.50 -0.74
N GLU A 59 -9.18 -0.49 -1.61
CA GLU A 59 -8.07 -1.45 -1.66
C GLU A 59 -7.41 -1.34 -3.02
N LEU A 60 -6.11 -1.08 -3.00
CA LEU A 60 -5.29 -0.96 -4.19
C LEU A 60 -4.39 -2.19 -4.30
N VAL A 61 -4.66 -3.03 -5.30
CA VAL A 61 -3.82 -4.20 -5.56
C VAL A 61 -2.50 -3.72 -6.17
N ILE A 62 -1.39 -4.25 -5.66
CA ILE A 62 -0.08 -3.97 -6.21
C ILE A 62 0.28 -5.09 -7.20
N PRO A 63 0.29 -4.82 -8.51
CA PRO A 63 0.52 -5.87 -9.51
C PRO A 63 1.83 -6.62 -9.29
N ASP A 64 1.82 -7.90 -9.57
CA ASP A 64 2.98 -8.80 -9.47
C ASP A 64 3.51 -8.97 -8.05
N THR A 65 2.70 -8.62 -7.06
CA THR A 65 3.00 -8.82 -5.64
C THR A 65 1.77 -9.37 -4.92
N PRO A 66 1.96 -10.01 -3.76
CA PRO A 66 0.83 -10.46 -2.94
C PRO A 66 0.34 -9.37 -1.97
N PHE A 67 0.56 -8.09 -2.29
CA PHE A 67 0.21 -7.01 -1.36
C PHE A 67 -0.92 -6.14 -1.85
N ILE A 68 -1.71 -5.68 -0.89
CA ILE A 68 -2.82 -4.75 -1.11
C ILE A 68 -2.61 -3.57 -0.18
N VAL A 69 -2.79 -2.36 -0.70
CA VAL A 69 -2.74 -1.13 0.10
C VAL A 69 -4.17 -0.71 0.40
N VAL A 70 -4.48 -0.57 1.68
CA VAL A 70 -5.77 -0.05 2.14
C VAL A 70 -5.63 1.43 2.40
N TYR A 71 -6.51 2.23 1.83
CA TYR A 71 -6.45 3.68 1.97
C TYR A 71 -7.84 4.30 2.04
N THR A 72 -7.89 5.52 2.47
CA THR A 72 -9.12 6.32 2.45
C THR A 72 -8.78 7.74 2.00
N THR A 73 -9.79 8.45 1.54
CA THR A 73 -9.62 9.85 1.13
C THR A 73 -10.45 10.73 2.05
N VAL A 74 -9.84 11.78 2.55
CA VAL A 74 -10.50 12.79 3.38
C VAL A 74 -10.10 14.14 2.83
N GLU A 75 -11.06 14.88 2.31
CA GLU A 75 -10.81 16.17 1.67
C GLU A 75 -9.78 16.02 0.54
N GLN A 76 -8.66 16.70 0.59
CA GLN A 76 -7.63 16.63 -0.43
C GLN A 76 -6.46 15.74 -0.01
N THR A 77 -6.72 14.79 0.89
CA THR A 77 -5.69 13.91 1.43
C THR A 77 -6.04 12.45 1.18
N VAL A 78 -5.06 11.68 0.70
CA VAL A 78 -5.13 10.22 0.63
C VAL A 78 -4.36 9.70 1.84
N LYS A 79 -5.07 8.99 2.71
CA LYS A 79 -4.45 8.39 3.91
C LYS A 79 -4.21 6.92 3.68
N ILE A 80 -2.96 6.51 3.71
CA ILE A 80 -2.60 5.10 3.59
C ILE A 80 -2.76 4.47 4.98
N VAL A 81 -3.72 3.57 5.11
CA VAL A 81 -4.12 3.00 6.41
C VAL A 81 -3.25 1.83 6.80
N THR A 82 -3.07 0.89 5.88
CA THR A 82 -2.27 -0.32 6.15
C THR A 82 -1.90 -0.99 4.83
N VAL A 83 -0.89 -1.85 4.87
CA VAL A 83 -0.50 -2.70 3.74
C VAL A 83 -0.70 -4.14 4.19
N LEU A 84 -1.48 -4.89 3.43
CA LEU A 84 -1.85 -6.27 3.77
C LEU A 84 -1.28 -7.25 2.77
N HIS A 85 -0.99 -8.45 3.26
CA HIS A 85 -0.66 -9.60 2.41
C HIS A 85 -1.95 -10.29 2.02
N THR A 86 -2.16 -10.60 0.74
CA THR A 86 -3.42 -11.19 0.26
C THR A 86 -3.73 -12.56 0.86
N ALA A 87 -2.70 -13.31 1.26
CA ALA A 87 -2.87 -14.61 1.87
C ALA A 87 -3.38 -14.55 3.32
N ARG A 88 -3.35 -13.36 3.92
CA ARG A 88 -3.84 -13.15 5.30
C ARG A 88 -5.20 -12.50 5.24
N LYS A 89 -6.19 -13.24 5.61
CA LYS A 89 -7.58 -12.75 5.61
C LYS A 89 -8.07 -12.47 7.01
#